data_2d1cd4c61b6489663b24bae7d4788754
#
_entry.id   2d1cd4c61b6489663b24bae7d4788754
#
_cell.length_a   1.000
_cell.length_b   1.000
_cell.length_c   1.000
_cell.angle_alpha   90.00
_cell.angle_beta   90.00
_cell.angle_gamma   90.00
#
_symmetry.space_group_name_H-M   'P 1'
#
loop_
_entity.id
_entity.type
_entity.pdbx_description
1 polymer ?
#
loop_
_entity_poly.entity_id
_entity_poly.type
_entity_poly.pdbx_seq_one_letter_code
_entity_poly.pdbx_strand_id
1 'polypeptide(L)'
;KSKVYDSADPALTYSTIGLKSGDNVTGSLGRAVGENVGTYGINQGSITAGTNYTISYVSANLSVTAKTLTVTADAKTKVYGSNDPAFTYATIGLVSGDSVTGSLTRVAGENVGTYAINQGSVSAGGNYTVSFTTANLTISAKPITVSVSATSPIPVGTTTQATATYVSTGTLTWSAGPANTCTISAGGLVAAVKAGNCTVTASVSANGNYQAGSGSKVVLIEAVKANCGGGNGVDGNTPGCKGGGSNETLVNAAADTTTTVVDTTTSVAETTTTTTVPETTTTTTVAPTTTTTVPKAKPTK
;
A
#
# COMPACT_ATOMS: atom_id res chain seq x y z
N LYS A 1 -36.64 27.17 -15.73
CA LYS A 1 -36.49 26.21 -14.65
C LYS A 1 -35.17 25.47 -14.83
N SER A 2 -34.65 24.85 -13.75
CA SER A 2 -33.46 24.04 -13.78
C SER A 2 -33.61 22.81 -12.87
N LYS A 3 -32.91 21.74 -13.20
CA LYS A 3 -32.72 20.54 -12.37
C LYS A 3 -31.29 20.02 -12.52
N VAL A 4 -30.86 19.19 -11.59
CA VAL A 4 -29.61 18.42 -11.72
C VAL A 4 -29.92 17.10 -12.44
N TYR A 5 -28.98 16.57 -13.18
CA TYR A 5 -29.07 15.24 -13.79
C TYR A 5 -29.58 14.19 -12.79
N ASP A 6 -30.51 13.34 -13.25
CA ASP A 6 -31.18 12.29 -12.44
C ASP A 6 -32.13 12.83 -11.33
N SER A 7 -32.34 14.13 -11.21
CA SER A 7 -33.37 14.67 -10.31
C SER A 7 -34.73 14.70 -11.00
N ALA A 8 -35.82 14.64 -10.23
CA ALA A 8 -37.17 14.82 -10.74
C ALA A 8 -37.34 16.21 -11.40
N ASP A 9 -38.21 16.28 -12.37
CA ASP A 9 -38.57 17.55 -12.99
C ASP A 9 -39.24 18.49 -11.98
N PRO A 10 -38.83 19.77 -11.93
CA PRO A 10 -39.54 20.76 -11.14
C PRO A 10 -40.91 21.03 -11.74
N ALA A 11 -41.85 21.42 -10.90
CA ALA A 11 -43.16 21.86 -11.37
C ALA A 11 -43.02 23.01 -12.40
N LEU A 12 -43.57 22.83 -13.57
CA LEU A 12 -43.59 23.83 -14.62
C LEU A 12 -44.72 24.82 -14.33
N THR A 13 -44.40 26.11 -14.37
CA THR A 13 -45.34 27.20 -14.04
C THR A 13 -45.42 28.17 -15.20
N TYR A 14 -46.59 28.82 -15.32
CA TYR A 14 -46.85 29.87 -16.31
C TYR A 14 -47.54 31.06 -15.67
N SER A 15 -47.56 32.16 -16.34
CA SER A 15 -48.38 33.32 -16.05
C SER A 15 -49.31 33.60 -17.22
N THR A 16 -50.44 34.20 -16.97
CA THR A 16 -51.44 34.54 -17.99
C THR A 16 -51.68 36.04 -18.02
N ILE A 17 -51.92 36.57 -19.22
CA ILE A 17 -52.36 37.95 -19.44
C ILE A 17 -53.62 37.90 -20.32
N GLY A 18 -54.60 38.76 -20.03
CA GLY A 18 -55.83 38.87 -20.82
C GLY A 18 -56.90 37.85 -20.44
N LEU A 19 -56.76 37.10 -19.36
CA LEU A 19 -57.80 36.22 -18.83
C LEU A 19 -58.88 37.08 -18.14
N LYS A 20 -60.14 36.86 -18.46
CA LYS A 20 -61.25 37.57 -17.83
C LYS A 20 -61.50 37.07 -16.41
N SER A 21 -61.98 38.00 -15.53
CA SER A 21 -62.30 37.62 -14.16
C SER A 21 -63.35 36.52 -14.10
N GLY A 22 -63.03 35.41 -13.39
CA GLY A 22 -63.88 34.23 -13.25
C GLY A 22 -63.54 33.07 -14.24
N ASP A 23 -62.78 33.34 -15.29
CA ASP A 23 -62.31 32.30 -16.21
C ASP A 23 -61.00 31.67 -15.68
N ASN A 24 -60.80 30.42 -16.05
CA ASN A 24 -59.63 29.65 -15.58
C ASN A 24 -58.88 28.97 -16.74
N VAL A 25 -57.57 28.87 -16.60
CA VAL A 25 -56.74 28.06 -17.44
C VAL A 25 -56.61 26.67 -16.81
N THR A 26 -56.75 25.62 -17.61
CA THR A 26 -56.65 24.22 -17.18
C THR A 26 -55.58 23.51 -17.98
N GLY A 27 -55.22 22.28 -17.56
CA GLY A 27 -54.18 21.50 -18.20
C GLY A 27 -52.79 21.74 -17.58
N SER A 28 -51.77 21.23 -18.22
CA SER A 28 -50.38 21.28 -17.77
C SER A 28 -49.39 21.56 -18.91
N LEU A 29 -48.34 22.25 -18.61
CA LEU A 29 -47.21 22.42 -19.50
C LEU A 29 -46.52 21.04 -19.73
N GLY A 30 -45.95 20.86 -20.93
CA GLY A 30 -45.05 19.77 -21.25
C GLY A 30 -43.61 20.27 -21.44
N ARG A 31 -42.69 19.35 -21.68
CA ARG A 31 -41.34 19.67 -22.14
C ARG A 31 -40.85 18.70 -23.21
N ALA A 32 -39.81 19.08 -23.92
CA ALA A 32 -39.08 18.18 -24.80
C ALA A 32 -38.47 17.02 -23.98
N VAL A 33 -38.49 15.82 -24.54
CA VAL A 33 -37.91 14.60 -23.91
C VAL A 33 -36.39 14.67 -23.86
N GLY A 34 -35.82 14.12 -22.80
CA GLY A 34 -34.40 14.03 -22.58
C GLY A 34 -34.06 14.28 -21.11
N GLU A 35 -33.02 13.55 -20.62
CA GLU A 35 -32.57 13.63 -19.23
C GLU A 35 -31.09 14.03 -19.12
N ASN A 36 -30.32 13.97 -20.21
CA ASN A 36 -28.91 14.35 -20.20
C ASN A 36 -28.73 15.85 -19.93
N VAL A 37 -27.54 16.23 -19.51
CA VAL A 37 -27.17 17.64 -19.40
C VAL A 37 -27.43 18.38 -20.70
N GLY A 38 -28.21 19.46 -20.61
CA GLY A 38 -28.66 20.20 -21.78
C GLY A 38 -29.84 21.13 -21.50
N THR A 39 -30.45 21.64 -22.58
CA THR A 39 -31.59 22.57 -22.52
C THR A 39 -32.77 21.98 -23.25
N TYR A 40 -33.92 21.91 -22.60
CA TYR A 40 -35.13 21.28 -23.10
C TYR A 40 -36.25 22.31 -23.13
N GLY A 41 -36.84 22.57 -24.32
CA GLY A 41 -37.91 23.51 -24.48
C GLY A 41 -39.17 23.11 -23.70
N ILE A 42 -39.74 24.03 -22.94
CA ILE A 42 -41.04 23.90 -22.27
C ILE A 42 -42.09 24.28 -23.30
N ASN A 43 -43.06 23.42 -23.55
CA ASN A 43 -44.14 23.63 -24.52
C ASN A 43 -45.50 23.79 -23.81
N GLN A 44 -46.51 24.25 -24.55
CA GLN A 44 -47.84 24.48 -24.05
C GLN A 44 -48.50 23.24 -23.42
N GLY A 45 -48.11 22.01 -23.86
CA GLY A 45 -48.71 20.77 -23.37
C GLY A 45 -50.23 20.75 -23.61
N SER A 46 -51.00 20.49 -22.56
CA SER A 46 -52.45 20.44 -22.58
C SER A 46 -53.11 21.74 -22.08
N ILE A 47 -52.37 22.83 -21.91
CA ILE A 47 -52.91 24.13 -21.41
C ILE A 47 -53.98 24.65 -22.37
N THR A 48 -55.16 24.94 -21.83
CA THR A 48 -56.33 25.54 -22.49
C THR A 48 -57.08 26.50 -21.58
N ALA A 49 -57.70 27.50 -22.16
CA ALA A 49 -58.57 28.43 -21.48
C ALA A 49 -60.03 28.32 -21.95
N GLY A 50 -60.35 27.18 -22.59
CA GLY A 50 -61.68 26.95 -23.21
C GLY A 50 -61.83 27.57 -24.57
N THR A 51 -63.05 27.46 -25.17
CA THR A 51 -63.33 27.82 -26.57
C THR A 51 -63.39 29.32 -26.84
N ASN A 52 -63.48 30.16 -25.76
CA ASN A 52 -63.52 31.60 -25.87
C ASN A 52 -62.15 32.28 -26.01
N TYR A 53 -61.08 31.50 -25.97
CA TYR A 53 -59.71 32.02 -25.95
C TYR A 53 -58.85 31.33 -27.01
N THR A 54 -58.00 32.13 -27.64
CA THR A 54 -56.85 31.63 -28.40
C THR A 54 -55.57 31.90 -27.58
N ILE A 55 -54.87 30.86 -27.25
CA ILE A 55 -53.61 30.97 -26.46
C ILE A 55 -52.46 31.32 -27.36
N SER A 56 -51.79 32.46 -27.09
CA SER A 56 -50.48 32.76 -27.64
C SER A 56 -49.44 32.31 -26.58
N TYR A 57 -48.73 31.25 -26.88
CA TYR A 57 -47.77 30.65 -25.95
C TYR A 57 -46.35 31.14 -26.21
N VAL A 58 -45.69 31.62 -25.20
CA VAL A 58 -44.27 32.00 -25.21
C VAL A 58 -43.50 30.89 -24.49
N SER A 59 -42.62 30.21 -25.21
CA SER A 59 -41.85 29.11 -24.69
C SER A 59 -40.74 29.57 -23.72
N ALA A 60 -40.38 28.68 -22.80
CA ALA A 60 -39.22 28.79 -21.92
C ALA A 60 -38.43 27.51 -21.93
N ASN A 61 -37.36 27.45 -21.16
CA ASN A 61 -36.50 26.27 -21.11
C ASN A 61 -36.40 25.68 -19.70
N LEU A 62 -36.23 24.33 -19.66
CA LEU A 62 -35.70 23.57 -18.55
C LEU A 62 -34.23 23.29 -18.84
N SER A 63 -33.35 23.71 -17.93
CA SER A 63 -31.91 23.40 -18.00
C SER A 63 -31.62 22.21 -17.09
N VAL A 64 -31.02 21.15 -17.66
CA VAL A 64 -30.46 20.04 -16.88
C VAL A 64 -28.97 20.29 -16.72
N THR A 65 -28.51 20.37 -15.47
CA THR A 65 -27.11 20.63 -15.09
C THR A 65 -26.43 19.35 -14.64
N ALA A 66 -25.09 19.32 -14.74
CA ALA A 66 -24.30 18.16 -14.35
C ALA A 66 -24.44 17.86 -12.84
N LYS A 67 -24.48 16.55 -12.53
CA LYS A 67 -24.47 16.04 -11.16
C LYS A 67 -23.03 15.96 -10.67
N THR A 68 -22.77 16.32 -9.42
CA THR A 68 -21.44 16.12 -8.82
C THR A 68 -21.21 14.65 -8.52
N LEU A 69 -20.11 14.12 -9.05
CA LEU A 69 -19.57 12.79 -8.72
C LEU A 69 -18.31 12.99 -7.88
N THR A 70 -18.35 12.58 -6.62
CA THR A 70 -17.15 12.56 -5.78
C THR A 70 -16.36 11.30 -6.05
N VAL A 71 -15.08 11.44 -6.38
CA VAL A 71 -14.12 10.35 -6.60
C VAL A 71 -12.99 10.51 -5.60
N THR A 72 -12.79 9.53 -4.72
CA THR A 72 -11.75 9.53 -3.70
C THR A 72 -10.74 8.44 -4.01
N ALA A 73 -9.49 8.80 -4.27
CA ALA A 73 -8.42 7.85 -4.51
C ALA A 73 -8.06 7.08 -3.22
N ASP A 74 -7.65 5.82 -3.37
CA ASP A 74 -7.13 5.03 -2.26
C ASP A 74 -5.63 5.23 -2.10
N ALA A 75 -5.15 5.36 -0.86
CA ALA A 75 -3.73 5.37 -0.58
C ALA A 75 -3.11 4.00 -0.91
N LYS A 76 -1.89 4.01 -1.44
CA LYS A 76 -1.14 2.81 -1.81
C LYS A 76 0.28 2.87 -1.28
N THR A 77 0.91 1.70 -1.17
CA THR A 77 2.31 1.58 -0.76
C THR A 77 3.07 0.63 -1.67
N LYS A 78 4.36 0.86 -1.83
CA LYS A 78 5.30 -0.08 -2.45
C LYS A 78 6.68 0.03 -1.79
N VAL A 79 7.52 -0.99 -2.00
CA VAL A 79 8.94 -0.93 -1.65
C VAL A 79 9.73 -0.37 -2.83
N TYR A 80 10.79 0.38 -2.58
CA TYR A 80 11.71 0.87 -3.59
C TYR A 80 12.13 -0.22 -4.59
N GLY A 81 12.05 0.10 -5.88
CA GLY A 81 12.36 -0.82 -6.98
C GLY A 81 11.26 -1.83 -7.34
N SER A 82 10.10 -1.80 -6.68
CA SER A 82 8.93 -2.57 -7.10
C SER A 82 8.08 -1.78 -8.10
N ASN A 83 7.28 -2.47 -8.90
CA ASN A 83 6.29 -1.84 -9.77
C ASN A 83 5.21 -1.14 -8.95
N ASP A 84 4.56 -0.14 -9.54
CA ASP A 84 3.40 0.50 -8.93
C ASP A 84 2.25 -0.49 -8.79
N PRO A 85 1.55 -0.49 -7.66
CA PRO A 85 0.29 -1.21 -7.53
C PRO A 85 -0.79 -0.55 -8.40
N ALA A 86 -1.84 -1.29 -8.75
CA ALA A 86 -3.00 -0.71 -9.39
C ALA A 86 -3.63 0.36 -8.47
N PHE A 87 -3.86 1.57 -9.02
CA PHE A 87 -4.56 2.62 -8.30
C PHE A 87 -6.06 2.38 -8.37
N THR A 88 -6.72 2.51 -7.23
CA THR A 88 -8.15 2.31 -7.05
C THR A 88 -8.78 3.53 -6.40
N TYR A 89 -10.10 3.64 -6.50
CA TYR A 89 -10.87 4.75 -5.93
C TYR A 89 -12.27 4.31 -5.53
N ALA A 90 -12.89 5.07 -4.65
CA ALA A 90 -14.31 4.99 -4.33
C ALA A 90 -15.07 6.14 -4.99
N THR A 91 -16.37 5.94 -5.25
CA THR A 91 -17.25 6.95 -5.84
C THR A 91 -18.50 7.17 -5.01
N ILE A 92 -18.97 8.43 -4.94
CA ILE A 92 -20.24 8.80 -4.34
C ILE A 92 -20.99 9.70 -5.32
N GLY A 93 -22.29 9.39 -5.56
CA GLY A 93 -23.15 10.18 -6.43
C GLY A 93 -23.30 9.64 -7.85
N LEU A 94 -22.72 8.49 -8.17
CA LEU A 94 -22.94 7.81 -9.45
C LEU A 94 -24.36 7.27 -9.52
N VAL A 95 -25.04 7.51 -10.64
CA VAL A 95 -26.41 7.02 -10.89
C VAL A 95 -26.34 5.54 -11.30
N SER A 96 -27.33 4.76 -10.87
CA SER A 96 -27.40 3.34 -11.22
C SER A 96 -27.50 3.17 -12.75
N GLY A 97 -26.62 2.36 -13.31
CA GLY A 97 -26.50 2.13 -14.77
C GLY A 97 -25.42 2.99 -15.44
N ASP A 98 -24.96 4.07 -14.81
CA ASP A 98 -23.84 4.85 -15.31
C ASP A 98 -22.49 4.22 -14.89
N SER A 99 -21.43 4.55 -15.61
CA SER A 99 -20.10 4.02 -15.36
C SER A 99 -19.02 5.10 -15.34
N VAL A 100 -17.98 4.86 -14.55
CA VAL A 100 -16.75 5.66 -14.55
C VAL A 100 -15.72 4.99 -15.44
N THR A 101 -15.07 5.76 -16.29
CA THR A 101 -14.03 5.31 -17.24
C THR A 101 -12.71 6.02 -16.96
N GLY A 102 -11.63 5.56 -17.61
CA GLY A 102 -10.31 6.13 -17.44
C GLY A 102 -9.54 5.53 -16.28
N SER A 103 -8.40 6.12 -15.95
CA SER A 103 -7.47 5.64 -14.91
C SER A 103 -6.84 6.78 -14.13
N LEU A 104 -6.53 6.50 -12.87
CA LEU A 104 -5.72 7.38 -12.04
C LEU A 104 -4.29 7.43 -12.55
N THR A 105 -3.60 8.51 -12.23
CA THR A 105 -2.16 8.70 -12.46
C THR A 105 -1.49 9.11 -11.16
N ARG A 106 -0.17 9.19 -11.13
CA ARG A 106 0.56 9.74 -10.00
C ARG A 106 1.64 10.72 -10.42
N VAL A 107 2.13 11.50 -9.47
CA VAL A 107 3.34 12.27 -9.64
C VAL A 107 4.52 11.33 -9.88
N ALA A 108 5.36 11.66 -10.86
CA ALA A 108 6.54 10.87 -11.22
C ALA A 108 7.58 10.89 -10.09
N GLY A 109 8.28 9.78 -9.93
CA GLY A 109 9.34 9.59 -8.96
C GLY A 109 9.39 8.14 -8.46
N GLU A 110 10.62 7.63 -8.21
CA GLU A 110 10.85 6.25 -7.77
C GLU A 110 11.63 6.16 -6.46
N ASN A 111 12.17 7.26 -5.95
CA ASN A 111 12.88 7.26 -4.68
C ASN A 111 11.90 7.10 -3.50
N VAL A 112 12.43 6.70 -2.36
CA VAL A 112 11.66 6.68 -1.09
C VAL A 112 11.05 8.05 -0.85
N GLY A 113 9.73 8.06 -0.59
CA GLY A 113 8.96 9.30 -0.45
C GLY A 113 7.47 9.08 -0.66
N THR A 114 6.75 10.20 -0.78
CA THR A 114 5.31 10.24 -0.96
C THR A 114 4.96 10.95 -2.26
N TYR A 115 4.13 10.33 -3.09
CA TYR A 115 3.77 10.79 -4.42
C TYR A 115 2.25 10.86 -4.54
N ALA A 116 1.72 12.05 -4.86
CA ALA A 116 0.28 12.23 -4.99
C ALA A 116 -0.30 11.37 -6.12
N ILE A 117 -1.43 10.71 -5.83
CA ILE A 117 -2.27 10.01 -6.81
C ILE A 117 -3.31 11.02 -7.29
N ASN A 118 -3.35 11.27 -8.59
CA ASN A 118 -4.16 12.28 -9.25
C ASN A 118 -5.29 11.65 -10.05
N GLN A 119 -6.31 12.44 -10.40
CA GLN A 119 -7.48 12.02 -11.16
C GLN A 119 -7.13 11.33 -12.49
N GLY A 120 -6.04 11.77 -13.16
CA GLY A 120 -5.69 11.26 -14.48
C GLY A 120 -6.81 11.48 -15.49
N SER A 121 -7.24 10.42 -16.17
CA SER A 121 -8.31 10.45 -17.16
C SER A 121 -9.68 10.00 -16.62
N VAL A 122 -9.84 9.85 -15.30
CA VAL A 122 -11.10 9.40 -14.68
C VAL A 122 -12.24 10.38 -14.97
N SER A 123 -13.32 9.86 -15.55
CA SER A 123 -14.51 10.60 -15.99
C SER A 123 -15.75 9.71 -15.95
N ALA A 124 -16.91 10.32 -15.76
CA ALA A 124 -18.22 9.66 -15.89
C ALA A 124 -19.09 10.29 -17.01
N GLY A 125 -18.43 10.96 -17.97
CA GLY A 125 -19.11 11.59 -19.10
C GLY A 125 -19.73 12.96 -18.79
N GLY A 126 -20.45 13.51 -19.78
CA GLY A 126 -20.96 14.89 -19.75
C GLY A 126 -22.08 15.16 -18.75
N ASN A 127 -22.69 14.13 -18.19
CA ASN A 127 -23.73 14.27 -17.16
C ASN A 127 -23.17 14.52 -15.75
N TYR A 128 -21.83 14.46 -15.59
CA TYR A 128 -21.17 14.60 -14.31
C TYR A 128 -20.08 15.68 -14.32
N THR A 129 -19.93 16.30 -13.16
CA THR A 129 -18.74 17.07 -12.79
C THR A 129 -18.00 16.29 -11.72
N VAL A 130 -16.75 15.87 -12.01
CA VAL A 130 -15.94 15.10 -11.05
C VAL A 130 -15.34 16.04 -10.00
N SER A 131 -15.62 15.75 -8.74
CA SER A 131 -14.94 16.30 -7.56
C SER A 131 -13.94 15.26 -7.06
N PHE A 132 -12.65 15.48 -7.30
CA PHE A 132 -11.61 14.50 -7.02
C PHE A 132 -10.87 14.79 -5.71
N THR A 133 -10.73 13.76 -4.86
CA THR A 133 -9.91 13.79 -3.65
C THR A 133 -8.67 12.95 -3.87
N THR A 134 -7.50 13.59 -3.75
CA THR A 134 -6.20 12.93 -3.91
C THR A 134 -5.87 12.00 -2.75
N ALA A 135 -5.05 10.98 -3.01
CA ALA A 135 -4.38 10.15 -2.01
C ALA A 135 -2.89 10.08 -2.33
N ASN A 136 -2.14 9.27 -1.59
CA ASN A 136 -0.71 9.14 -1.79
C ASN A 136 -0.28 7.71 -2.06
N LEU A 137 0.69 7.55 -2.97
CA LEU A 137 1.57 6.38 -3.04
C LEU A 137 2.78 6.65 -2.14
N THR A 138 3.00 5.80 -1.13
CA THR A 138 4.20 5.85 -0.29
C THR A 138 5.19 4.80 -0.76
N ILE A 139 6.42 5.22 -1.11
CA ILE A 139 7.53 4.34 -1.44
C ILE A 139 8.42 4.21 -0.21
N SER A 140 8.51 2.99 0.33
CA SER A 140 9.34 2.66 1.49
C SER A 140 10.72 2.15 1.09
N ALA A 141 11.71 2.30 1.97
CA ALA A 141 13.06 1.84 1.74
C ALA A 141 13.11 0.30 1.61
N LYS A 142 13.91 -0.18 0.67
CA LYS A 142 14.10 -1.60 0.42
C LYS A 142 15.00 -2.22 1.48
N PRO A 143 14.61 -3.35 2.11
CA PRO A 143 15.50 -4.13 2.97
C PRO A 143 16.71 -4.63 2.20
N ILE A 144 17.87 -4.73 2.87
CA ILE A 144 19.09 -5.31 2.29
C ILE A 144 19.49 -6.57 3.07
N THR A 145 20.09 -7.50 2.35
CA THR A 145 20.80 -8.64 2.95
C THR A 145 22.30 -8.36 2.89
N VAL A 146 23.00 -8.55 4.01
CA VAL A 146 24.46 -8.43 4.10
C VAL A 146 25.02 -9.82 4.34
N SER A 147 25.82 -10.32 3.39
CA SER A 147 26.49 -11.62 3.51
C SER A 147 27.96 -11.43 3.85
N VAL A 148 28.43 -12.07 4.92
CA VAL A 148 29.82 -12.00 5.38
C VAL A 148 30.55 -13.29 5.03
N SER A 149 31.75 -13.18 4.46
CA SER A 149 32.65 -14.29 4.18
C SER A 149 34.04 -14.04 4.81
N ALA A 150 34.60 -15.06 5.40
CA ALA A 150 35.98 -15.09 5.94
C ALA A 150 36.46 -16.51 5.99
N THR A 151 37.78 -16.71 5.86
CA THR A 151 38.40 -18.02 6.05
C THR A 151 38.22 -18.46 7.52
N SER A 152 37.83 -19.73 7.68
CA SER A 152 37.66 -20.39 8.97
C SER A 152 37.89 -21.90 8.80
N PRO A 153 38.64 -22.59 9.67
CA PRO A 153 39.35 -22.05 10.84
C PRO A 153 40.64 -21.28 10.50
N ILE A 154 41.11 -20.46 11.46
CA ILE A 154 42.43 -19.81 11.40
C ILE A 154 43.22 -20.03 12.70
N PRO A 155 44.58 -20.17 12.64
CA PRO A 155 45.42 -20.31 13.85
C PRO A 155 45.49 -19.02 14.67
N VAL A 156 45.67 -19.14 15.98
CA VAL A 156 46.02 -17.99 16.87
C VAL A 156 47.28 -17.29 16.34
N GLY A 157 47.29 -15.95 16.37
CA GLY A 157 48.37 -15.09 15.90
C GLY A 157 48.38 -14.86 14.38
N THR A 158 47.42 -15.41 13.65
CA THR A 158 47.24 -15.16 12.19
C THR A 158 46.11 -14.17 11.93
N THR A 159 46.00 -13.76 10.69
CA THR A 159 44.91 -12.87 10.21
C THR A 159 44.16 -13.49 9.04
N THR A 160 42.90 -13.08 8.87
CA THR A 160 42.11 -13.38 7.67
C THR A 160 41.36 -12.15 7.23
N GLN A 161 41.16 -11.99 5.92
CA GLN A 161 40.35 -10.92 5.36
C GLN A 161 38.89 -11.34 5.36
N ALA A 162 38.05 -10.60 6.09
CA ALA A 162 36.59 -10.67 5.96
C ALA A 162 36.12 -9.79 4.83
N THR A 163 35.14 -10.27 4.07
CA THR A 163 34.47 -9.53 2.99
C THR A 163 32.97 -9.53 3.22
N ALA A 164 32.32 -8.46 2.78
CA ALA A 164 30.85 -8.34 2.81
C ALA A 164 30.31 -8.08 1.41
N THR A 165 29.22 -8.75 1.06
CA THR A 165 28.46 -8.50 -0.18
C THR A 165 27.07 -8.02 0.17
N TYR A 166 26.66 -6.91 -0.44
CA TYR A 166 25.36 -6.28 -0.23
C TYR A 166 25.00 -5.37 -1.40
N VAL A 167 23.71 -4.97 -1.51
CA VAL A 167 23.21 -4.07 -2.56
C VAL A 167 22.75 -2.76 -1.91
N SER A 168 23.71 -1.86 -1.68
CA SER A 168 23.45 -0.54 -1.15
C SER A 168 24.70 0.33 -1.31
N THR A 169 24.55 1.66 -1.26
CA THR A 169 25.68 2.61 -1.16
C THR A 169 25.87 3.15 0.26
N GLY A 170 25.23 2.51 1.27
CA GLY A 170 25.43 2.82 2.67
C GLY A 170 26.86 2.53 3.13
N THR A 171 27.27 3.18 4.20
CA THR A 171 28.61 3.02 4.78
C THR A 171 28.72 1.65 5.46
N LEU A 172 29.74 0.86 5.06
CA LEU A 172 30.08 -0.41 5.68
C LEU A 172 30.95 -0.16 6.92
N THR A 173 30.59 -0.79 8.04
CA THR A 173 31.38 -0.83 9.27
C THR A 173 31.54 -2.28 9.73
N TRP A 174 32.64 -2.55 10.42
CA TRP A 174 32.96 -3.86 10.93
C TRP A 174 33.04 -3.88 12.46
N SER A 175 32.61 -4.98 13.04
CA SER A 175 32.85 -5.32 14.46
C SER A 175 33.15 -6.79 14.61
N ALA A 176 33.92 -7.13 15.64
CA ALA A 176 34.23 -8.54 15.97
C ALA A 176 34.21 -8.73 17.48
N GLY A 177 33.88 -9.95 17.92
CA GLY A 177 33.84 -10.27 19.35
C GLY A 177 33.76 -11.76 19.61
N PRO A 178 34.12 -12.16 20.84
CA PRO A 178 34.58 -11.31 21.96
C PRO A 178 36.03 -10.77 21.76
N ALA A 179 36.30 -9.58 22.26
CA ALA A 179 37.58 -8.87 22.02
C ALA A 179 38.83 -9.60 22.54
N ASN A 180 38.69 -10.50 23.49
CA ASN A 180 39.75 -11.38 23.97
C ASN A 180 40.02 -12.57 23.02
N THR A 181 39.18 -12.80 22.07
CA THR A 181 39.31 -13.89 21.07
C THR A 181 39.80 -13.35 19.73
N CYS A 182 39.28 -12.22 19.30
CA CYS A 182 39.63 -11.60 18.01
C CYS A 182 39.42 -10.10 18.01
N THR A 183 40.04 -9.41 17.06
CA THR A 183 39.79 -8.03 16.69
C THR A 183 39.58 -7.89 15.21
N ILE A 184 39.00 -6.80 14.74
CA ILE A 184 38.82 -6.50 13.32
C ILE A 184 39.17 -5.05 13.02
N SER A 185 39.83 -4.80 11.93
CA SER A 185 40.11 -3.45 11.44
C SER A 185 38.91 -2.87 10.67
N ALA A 186 38.91 -1.55 10.44
CA ALA A 186 37.93 -0.89 9.60
C ALA A 186 37.91 -1.44 8.16
N GLY A 187 39.00 -2.01 7.66
CA GLY A 187 39.11 -2.67 6.37
C GLY A 187 38.67 -4.14 6.35
N GLY A 188 38.18 -4.68 7.47
CA GLY A 188 37.73 -6.09 7.54
C GLY A 188 38.83 -7.09 7.80
N LEU A 189 40.07 -6.69 8.19
CA LEU A 189 41.14 -7.63 8.56
C LEU A 189 40.90 -8.13 9.99
N VAL A 190 40.61 -9.40 10.13
CA VAL A 190 40.40 -10.11 11.40
C VAL A 190 41.74 -10.59 11.94
N ALA A 191 42.05 -10.29 13.18
CA ALA A 191 43.25 -10.80 13.88
C ALA A 191 42.84 -11.80 14.97
N ALA A 192 43.43 -13.01 14.94
CA ALA A 192 43.18 -14.08 15.88
C ALA A 192 44.02 -13.89 17.16
N VAL A 193 43.38 -13.57 18.30
CA VAL A 193 44.05 -13.29 19.58
C VAL A 193 44.13 -14.55 20.46
N LYS A 194 43.07 -15.31 20.58
CA LYS A 194 42.95 -16.50 21.42
C LYS A 194 42.03 -17.53 20.77
N ALA A 195 42.29 -18.81 21.00
CA ALA A 195 41.45 -19.89 20.53
C ALA A 195 39.99 -19.75 21.04
N GLY A 196 39.05 -19.99 20.15
CA GLY A 196 37.61 -19.86 20.38
C GLY A 196 36.86 -19.35 19.18
N ASN A 197 35.57 -19.13 19.33
CA ASN A 197 34.69 -18.56 18.29
C ASN A 197 34.80 -17.04 18.27
N CYS A 198 35.10 -16.49 17.11
CA CYS A 198 35.08 -15.07 16.81
C CYS A 198 33.88 -14.73 15.90
N THR A 199 32.92 -13.97 16.38
CA THR A 199 31.83 -13.48 15.56
C THR A 199 32.25 -12.19 14.86
N VAL A 200 32.35 -12.20 13.55
CA VAL A 200 32.61 -11.04 12.70
C VAL A 200 31.31 -10.54 12.14
N THR A 201 31.01 -9.25 12.36
CA THR A 201 29.78 -8.62 11.90
C THR A 201 30.09 -7.45 10.97
N ALA A 202 29.42 -7.42 9.81
CA ALA A 202 29.38 -6.32 8.89
C ALA A 202 28.04 -5.58 9.07
N SER A 203 28.07 -4.27 9.26
CA SER A 203 26.87 -3.44 9.32
C SER A 203 26.94 -2.38 8.23
N VAL A 204 25.84 -2.22 7.50
CA VAL A 204 25.69 -1.24 6.43
C VAL A 204 24.62 -0.22 6.84
N SER A 205 24.97 1.05 6.81
CA SER A 205 24.04 2.11 7.17
C SER A 205 22.92 2.25 6.13
N ALA A 206 21.75 2.75 6.58
CA ALA A 206 20.70 3.14 5.65
C ALA A 206 21.19 4.24 4.70
N ASN A 207 20.67 4.24 3.48
CA ASN A 207 20.80 5.36 2.56
C ASN A 207 19.50 5.54 1.80
N GLY A 208 18.95 6.73 1.73
CA GLY A 208 17.75 7.11 1.01
C GLY A 208 16.77 5.98 0.62
N ASN A 209 17.17 5.11 -0.30
CA ASN A 209 16.32 4.06 -0.88
C ASN A 209 16.48 2.67 -0.26
N TYR A 210 17.44 2.48 0.65
CA TYR A 210 17.72 1.21 1.29
C TYR A 210 17.73 1.34 2.81
N GLN A 211 17.20 0.33 3.50
CA GLN A 211 17.29 0.21 4.95
C GLN A 211 18.73 -0.12 5.38
N ALA A 212 19.03 0.13 6.66
CA ALA A 212 20.24 -0.44 7.26
C ALA A 212 20.13 -1.97 7.32
N GLY A 213 21.26 -2.65 7.26
CA GLY A 213 21.32 -4.09 7.37
C GLY A 213 22.61 -4.55 8.00
N SER A 214 22.63 -5.79 8.51
CA SER A 214 23.82 -6.41 9.04
C SER A 214 23.85 -7.89 8.70
N GLY A 215 25.07 -8.45 8.68
CA GLY A 215 25.31 -9.87 8.54
C GLY A 215 26.52 -10.28 9.37
N SER A 216 26.59 -11.54 9.78
CA SER A 216 27.71 -12.03 10.58
C SER A 216 28.22 -13.39 10.12
N LYS A 217 29.47 -13.68 10.46
CA LYS A 217 30.15 -14.95 10.27
C LYS A 217 30.94 -15.33 11.51
N VAL A 218 30.79 -16.55 11.95
CA VAL A 218 31.67 -17.10 12.99
C VAL A 218 32.93 -17.61 12.34
N VAL A 219 34.09 -17.15 12.83
CA VAL A 219 35.43 -17.61 12.48
C VAL A 219 35.95 -18.41 13.67
N LEU A 220 36.22 -19.72 13.46
CA LEU A 220 36.84 -20.54 14.47
C LEU A 220 38.32 -20.21 14.54
N ILE A 221 38.83 -19.91 15.73
CA ILE A 221 40.25 -19.69 15.99
C ILE A 221 40.80 -20.89 16.74
N GLU A 222 41.77 -21.57 16.14
CA GLU A 222 42.39 -22.79 16.68
C GLU A 222 43.71 -22.46 17.41
N ALA A 223 43.95 -23.19 18.47
CA ALA A 223 45.24 -23.11 19.13
C ALA A 223 46.35 -23.61 18.20
N VAL A 224 47.48 -22.94 18.17
CA VAL A 224 48.67 -23.45 17.46
C VAL A 224 49.14 -24.72 18.14
N LYS A 225 49.10 -25.83 17.46
CA LYS A 225 49.72 -27.08 17.96
C LYS A 225 51.23 -26.85 18.03
N ALA A 226 51.78 -26.93 19.23
CA ALA A 226 53.24 -26.96 19.39
C ALA A 226 53.76 -28.21 18.62
N ASN A 227 54.46 -27.96 17.54
CA ASN A 227 55.10 -29.07 16.78
C ASN A 227 56.32 -29.51 17.62
N CYS A 228 56.10 -30.50 18.50
CA CYS A 228 57.19 -31.16 19.16
C CYS A 228 57.92 -32.02 18.08
N GLY A 229 58.86 -31.39 17.37
CA GLY A 229 59.65 -32.05 16.35
C GLY A 229 60.28 -33.28 16.96
N GLY A 230 60.06 -34.45 16.31
CA GLY A 230 60.75 -35.73 16.60
C GLY A 230 62.21 -35.59 16.26
N GLY A 231 62.97 -34.91 17.11
CA GLY A 231 64.43 -34.95 17.07
C GLY A 231 64.89 -36.05 17.99
N ASN A 232 65.53 -37.06 17.41
CA ASN A 232 66.34 -38.05 18.14
C ASN A 232 67.53 -37.33 18.78
N GLY A 233 67.36 -36.68 19.88
CA GLY A 233 68.38 -35.97 20.63
C GLY A 233 68.18 -36.17 22.12
N VAL A 234 69.08 -36.84 22.77
CA VAL A 234 69.19 -36.99 24.23
C VAL A 234 69.57 -35.66 24.89
N ASP A 235 68.63 -34.77 25.11
CA ASP A 235 68.81 -33.62 26.05
C ASP A 235 67.45 -33.15 26.56
N GLY A 236 67.18 -33.69 27.72
CA GLY A 236 65.90 -33.46 28.44
C GLY A 236 65.78 -32.09 29.03
N ASN A 237 65.65 -31.03 28.25
CA ASN A 237 65.19 -29.78 28.82
C ASN A 237 64.62 -28.80 27.80
N THR A 238 63.45 -29.14 27.20
CA THR A 238 62.64 -28.18 26.52
C THR A 238 61.41 -27.93 27.39
N PRO A 239 61.23 -26.71 27.99
CA PRO A 239 60.02 -26.41 28.76
C PRO A 239 58.80 -26.45 27.88
N GLY A 240 57.94 -27.43 28.06
CA GLY A 240 56.66 -27.51 27.41
C GLY A 240 56.21 -28.84 26.79
N CYS A 241 57.17 -29.79 26.54
CA CYS A 241 56.80 -31.11 26.05
C CYS A 241 56.95 -32.13 27.18
N LYS A 242 55.92 -32.34 27.99
CA LYS A 242 55.84 -33.50 28.87
C LYS A 242 55.56 -34.73 28.02
N GLY A 243 56.55 -35.62 27.88
CA GLY A 243 56.33 -36.95 27.35
C GLY A 243 55.43 -37.74 28.28
N GLY A 244 54.28 -38.08 27.79
CA GLY A 244 53.29 -38.90 28.47
C GLY A 244 52.27 -39.30 27.42
N GLY A 245 52.41 -40.53 26.88
CA GLY A 245 51.41 -41.10 25.98
C GLY A 245 50.06 -41.20 26.69
N SER A 246 49.10 -40.51 26.18
CA SER A 246 47.74 -40.89 26.27
C SER A 246 47.09 -40.44 24.96
N ASN A 247 46.56 -41.38 24.29
CA ASN A 247 45.79 -41.30 23.07
C ASN A 247 44.45 -40.58 23.45
N GLU A 248 44.49 -39.24 23.59
CA GLU A 248 43.26 -38.50 23.68
C GLU A 248 42.64 -38.45 22.29
N THR A 249 41.72 -39.36 22.10
CA THR A 249 40.72 -39.32 21.03
C THR A 249 40.04 -37.94 21.10
N LEU A 250 40.48 -37.01 20.26
CA LEU A 250 39.75 -35.80 20.01
C LEU A 250 38.39 -36.20 19.45
N VAL A 251 37.38 -36.22 20.29
CA VAL A 251 36.01 -36.25 19.82
C VAL A 251 35.84 -35.07 18.87
N ASN A 252 35.76 -35.38 17.58
CA ASN A 252 35.28 -34.46 16.57
C ASN A 252 33.85 -34.03 17.01
N ALA A 253 33.74 -32.88 17.64
CA ALA A 253 32.49 -32.18 17.65
C ALA A 253 32.21 -31.85 16.19
N ALA A 254 31.36 -32.66 15.57
CA ALA A 254 30.82 -32.38 14.26
C ALA A 254 30.35 -30.95 14.25
N ALA A 255 30.95 -30.13 13.42
CA ALA A 255 30.42 -28.83 13.12
C ALA A 255 29.08 -29.04 12.43
N ASP A 256 28.00 -28.98 13.23
CA ASP A 256 26.66 -28.79 12.71
C ASP A 256 26.65 -27.42 12.03
N THR A 257 26.78 -27.45 10.69
CA THR A 257 26.60 -26.30 9.83
C THR A 257 25.12 -26.06 9.64
N THR A 258 24.37 -25.91 10.71
CA THR A 258 23.09 -25.25 10.64
C THR A 258 23.34 -23.76 10.47
N THR A 259 23.23 -23.31 9.23
CA THR A 259 23.08 -21.91 8.89
C THR A 259 21.76 -21.43 9.50
N THR A 260 21.79 -21.06 10.76
CA THR A 260 20.70 -20.30 11.34
C THR A 260 20.75 -18.94 10.70
N VAL A 261 19.91 -18.75 9.68
CA VAL A 261 19.48 -17.41 9.28
C VAL A 261 18.68 -16.90 10.49
N VAL A 262 19.35 -16.18 11.36
CA VAL A 262 18.65 -15.40 12.37
C VAL A 262 18.05 -14.25 11.60
N ASP A 263 16.77 -14.44 11.21
CA ASP A 263 15.89 -13.37 10.80
C ASP A 263 15.66 -12.49 12.04
N THR A 264 16.54 -11.54 12.27
CA THR A 264 16.29 -10.45 13.19
C THR A 264 15.37 -9.46 12.47
N THR A 265 14.13 -9.90 12.19
CA THR A 265 13.03 -8.95 12.12
C THR A 265 12.94 -8.30 13.50
N THR A 266 13.54 -7.13 13.60
CA THR A 266 13.19 -6.21 14.69
C THR A 266 11.71 -5.95 14.54
N SER A 267 10.92 -6.67 15.33
CA SER A 267 9.52 -6.38 15.56
C SER A 267 9.49 -4.95 16.07
N VAL A 268 9.26 -4.00 15.17
CA VAL A 268 8.71 -2.72 15.54
C VAL A 268 7.36 -3.06 16.12
N ALA A 269 7.22 -2.96 17.41
CA ALA A 269 5.94 -3.04 18.08
C ALA A 269 5.05 -1.98 17.41
N GLU A 270 4.17 -2.42 16.54
CA GLU A 270 3.04 -1.61 16.12
C GLU A 270 2.24 -1.34 17.40
N THR A 271 2.35 -0.13 17.88
CA THR A 271 1.40 0.40 18.85
C THR A 271 0.09 0.55 18.09
N THR A 272 -0.68 -0.51 18.04
CA THR A 272 -2.06 -0.47 17.61
C THR A 272 -2.81 0.37 18.62
N THR A 273 -2.94 1.66 18.31
CA THR A 273 -3.93 2.52 18.93
C THR A 273 -5.27 2.04 18.41
N THR A 274 -5.90 1.14 19.14
CA THR A 274 -7.28 0.71 18.89
C THR A 274 -8.18 1.89 19.21
N THR A 275 -8.44 2.73 18.21
CA THR A 275 -9.55 3.68 18.26
C THR A 275 -10.81 2.85 18.08
N THR A 276 -11.45 2.50 19.18
CA THR A 276 -12.81 1.95 19.17
C THR A 276 -13.75 3.01 18.64
N VAL A 277 -14.10 2.89 17.36
CA VAL A 277 -15.25 3.55 16.79
C VAL A 277 -16.47 2.83 17.36
N PRO A 278 -17.44 3.50 18.00
CA PRO A 278 -18.66 2.84 18.43
C PRO A 278 -19.41 2.36 17.20
N GLU A 279 -19.65 1.05 17.12
CA GLU A 279 -20.58 0.46 16.16
C GLU A 279 -21.97 1.05 16.37
N THR A 280 -22.41 1.87 15.41
CA THR A 280 -23.80 2.25 15.30
C THR A 280 -24.54 1.04 14.75
N THR A 281 -25.16 0.26 15.63
CA THR A 281 -26.08 -0.81 15.28
C THR A 281 -27.30 -0.17 14.59
N THR A 282 -27.32 -0.20 13.27
CA THR A 282 -28.50 0.14 12.48
C THR A 282 -29.39 -1.10 12.50
N THR A 283 -30.38 -1.10 13.41
CA THR A 283 -31.46 -2.09 13.43
C THR A 283 -32.34 -1.85 12.21
N THR A 284 -32.17 -2.62 11.15
CA THR A 284 -33.09 -2.63 10.01
C THR A 284 -34.36 -3.33 10.43
N THR A 285 -35.39 -2.57 10.80
CA THR A 285 -36.74 -3.09 11.01
C THR A 285 -37.31 -3.43 9.63
N VAL A 286 -37.41 -4.72 9.33
CA VAL A 286 -38.13 -5.23 8.16
C VAL A 286 -39.61 -5.05 8.42
N ALA A 287 -40.27 -4.20 7.65
CA ALA A 287 -41.71 -4.08 7.66
C ALA A 287 -42.38 -5.37 7.14
N PRO A 288 -43.49 -5.81 7.73
CA PRO A 288 -44.16 -7.02 7.28
C PRO A 288 -44.81 -6.82 5.90
N THR A 289 -44.50 -7.74 4.99
CA THR A 289 -45.08 -7.84 3.64
C THR A 289 -46.59 -8.16 3.79
N THR A 290 -47.46 -7.22 3.46
CA THR A 290 -48.89 -7.48 3.30
C THR A 290 -49.13 -8.23 1.98
N THR A 291 -49.46 -9.48 2.06
CA THR A 291 -49.90 -10.29 0.94
C THR A 291 -51.35 -9.91 0.58
N THR A 292 -51.51 -9.16 -0.52
CA THR A 292 -52.84 -8.88 -1.07
C THR A 292 -53.32 -10.08 -1.88
N THR A 293 -54.26 -10.86 -1.38
CA THR A 293 -54.96 -11.91 -2.12
C THR A 293 -55.98 -11.27 -3.04
N VAL A 294 -55.78 -11.47 -4.34
CA VAL A 294 -56.77 -11.11 -5.39
C VAL A 294 -57.90 -12.11 -5.41
N PRO A 295 -59.20 -11.71 -5.32
CA PRO A 295 -60.31 -12.64 -5.39
C PRO A 295 -60.47 -13.18 -6.83
N LYS A 296 -60.60 -14.50 -6.96
CA LYS A 296 -60.86 -15.22 -8.21
C LYS A 296 -62.26 -14.91 -8.73
N ALA A 297 -62.38 -14.38 -9.94
CA ALA A 297 -63.67 -14.16 -10.58
C ALA A 297 -64.43 -15.45 -10.83
N LYS A 298 -65.74 -15.43 -10.53
CA LYS A 298 -66.71 -16.54 -10.70
C LYS A 298 -67.16 -16.56 -12.14
N PRO A 299 -67.22 -17.71 -12.81
CA PRO A 299 -67.74 -17.78 -14.20
C PRO A 299 -69.27 -17.63 -14.20
N THR A 300 -69.77 -16.76 -15.06
CA THR A 300 -71.18 -16.58 -15.39
C THR A 300 -71.54 -17.63 -16.45
N LYS A 301 -72.72 -18.25 -16.24
CA LYS A 301 -73.38 -19.17 -17.18
C LYS A 301 -73.85 -18.42 -18.42
#